data_a445f85886081751e229ae07503b72b0
#
_entry.id   a445f85886081751e229ae07503b72b0
#
_cell.length_a   1.000
_cell.length_b   1.000
_cell.length_c   1.000
_cell.angle_alpha   90.00
_cell.angle_beta   90.00
_cell.angle_gamma   90.00
#
_symmetry.space_group_name_H-M   'P 1'
#
loop_
_entity.id
_entity.type
_entity.pdbx_description
1 polymer ?
#
loop_
_entity_poly.entity_id
_entity_poly.type
_entity_poly.pdbx_seq_one_letter_code
_entity_poly.pdbx_strand_id
1 'polypeptide(L)'
;MSPRRPLVVLYLVDGARPDVMQELLASGDLPNIRREIVESGTSRTASSCFPSTTGPAYLPFLMGCFPGTSNIPGIRWLDKAEFHAKRWGTNRFRSYNGIEAPWFNDDLPGERPTIFERFERPFNVYSMLTRGLPRGHNLTGRTKLMWYLYAHFTDRWHPVDRAGHHHLMRSLDGSPDFVFAVFPGVDSYSHLLHPRHEETLAAYRYVDFSVGQLVARLKRLGRWDDTLVIITSDHGLTATGQHLDLATFLEERGLKTLSYPIIWKANPEASVMISGNAMGQVYCLNGNSGAALVAGEVGAALGSRLEELLAREEIDFAAWRHGKGAYEIAAARGRAVIRSTPEGLTYQPTSGDPFGLGTLATPLDRRRALEATFDSEYPDALVQIEQLFECGRTGDLVVASRNGFDLRKAYEWPEHHSSHGSLHREHMIVPLLYNRTGWDPRPARTADLFNTILKWSGKPTVAGTDGEPLC
;
A
#
# COMPACT_ATOMS: atom_id res chain seq x y z
N MET A 1 -35.93 -17.02 -16.04
CA MET A 1 -35.01 -15.89 -15.79
C MET A 1 -33.63 -16.48 -15.55
N SER A 2 -32.62 -16.10 -16.32
CA SER A 2 -31.25 -16.49 -15.99
C SER A 2 -30.92 -16.00 -14.57
N PRO A 3 -30.19 -16.80 -13.74
CA PRO A 3 -29.82 -16.38 -12.41
C PRO A 3 -29.05 -15.05 -12.50
N ARG A 4 -29.45 -14.08 -11.69
CA ARG A 4 -28.75 -12.78 -11.65
C ARG A 4 -27.33 -13.00 -11.15
N ARG A 5 -26.35 -12.40 -11.83
CA ARG A 5 -24.95 -12.51 -11.44
C ARG A 5 -24.72 -11.71 -10.16
N PRO A 6 -23.99 -12.24 -9.19
CA PRO A 6 -23.60 -11.48 -8.01
C PRO A 6 -22.78 -10.25 -8.43
N LEU A 7 -22.90 -9.17 -7.66
CA LEU A 7 -22.12 -7.94 -7.83
C LEU A 7 -21.19 -7.75 -6.63
N VAL A 8 -19.96 -7.41 -6.87
CA VAL A 8 -19.05 -6.92 -5.83
C VAL A 8 -18.73 -5.45 -6.08
N VAL A 9 -18.90 -4.63 -5.05
CA VAL A 9 -18.45 -3.23 -5.06
C VAL A 9 -17.41 -3.06 -3.96
N LEU A 10 -16.17 -2.83 -4.36
CA LEU A 10 -15.06 -2.56 -3.45
C LEU A 10 -14.81 -1.06 -3.42
N TYR A 11 -15.18 -0.42 -2.30
CA TYR A 11 -14.81 0.94 -1.96
C TYR A 11 -13.42 0.94 -1.36
N LEU A 12 -12.48 1.58 -2.02
CA LEU A 12 -11.18 1.91 -1.46
C LEU A 12 -11.21 3.37 -1.02
N VAL A 13 -11.22 3.59 0.28
CA VAL A 13 -11.13 4.92 0.90
C VAL A 13 -9.64 5.14 1.20
N ASP A 14 -8.94 5.79 0.26
CA ASP A 14 -7.49 5.99 0.28
C ASP A 14 -7.05 6.66 1.60
N GLY A 15 -6.09 6.08 2.31
CA GLY A 15 -5.56 6.62 3.56
C GLY A 15 -6.51 6.54 4.77
N ALA A 16 -7.61 5.77 4.70
CA ALA A 16 -8.57 5.73 5.81
C ALA A 16 -8.02 4.99 7.03
N ARG A 17 -8.09 5.65 8.19
CA ARG A 17 -7.69 5.11 9.49
C ARG A 17 -8.86 4.40 10.17
N PRO A 18 -8.65 3.20 10.75
CA PRO A 18 -9.71 2.47 11.44
C PRO A 18 -10.21 3.18 12.71
N ASP A 19 -9.34 3.86 13.46
CA ASP A 19 -9.74 4.61 14.66
C ASP A 19 -10.66 5.79 14.32
N VAL A 20 -10.32 6.58 13.28
CA VAL A 20 -11.18 7.70 12.82
C VAL A 20 -12.52 7.16 12.28
N MET A 21 -12.49 6.08 11.49
CA MET A 21 -13.70 5.44 10.98
C MET A 21 -14.62 4.98 12.13
N GLN A 22 -14.05 4.35 13.16
CA GLN A 22 -14.80 3.88 14.34
C GLN A 22 -15.38 5.04 15.16
N GLU A 23 -14.62 6.12 15.36
CA GLU A 23 -15.10 7.32 16.04
C GLU A 23 -16.31 7.95 15.31
N LEU A 24 -16.22 8.09 13.99
CA LEU A 24 -17.30 8.64 13.17
C LEU A 24 -18.53 7.71 13.11
N LEU A 25 -18.34 6.39 13.15
CA LEU A 25 -19.43 5.43 13.29
C LEU A 25 -20.11 5.55 14.67
N ALA A 26 -19.32 5.71 15.73
CA ALA A 26 -19.84 5.83 17.10
C ALA A 26 -20.57 7.16 17.32
N SER A 27 -20.07 8.27 16.79
CA SER A 27 -20.72 9.60 16.86
C SER A 27 -22.01 9.70 16.03
N GLY A 28 -22.22 8.78 15.07
CA GLY A 28 -23.35 8.82 14.13
C GLY A 28 -23.11 9.66 12.88
N ASP A 29 -21.87 10.10 12.65
CA ASP A 29 -21.48 10.86 11.46
C ASP A 29 -21.47 10.03 10.15
N LEU A 30 -21.46 8.67 10.28
CA LEU A 30 -21.53 7.73 9.17
C LEU A 30 -22.80 6.86 9.23
N PRO A 31 -24.01 7.46 9.16
CA PRO A 31 -25.27 6.76 9.41
C PRO A 31 -25.60 5.69 8.35
N ASN A 32 -25.18 5.88 7.11
CA ASN A 32 -25.47 4.92 6.04
C ASN A 32 -24.57 3.70 6.13
N ILE A 33 -23.27 3.89 6.33
CA ILE A 33 -22.30 2.79 6.53
C ILE A 33 -22.71 2.01 7.78
N ARG A 34 -23.03 2.69 8.88
CA ARG A 34 -23.48 2.05 10.11
C ARG A 34 -24.69 1.14 9.87
N ARG A 35 -25.79 1.68 9.31
CA ARG A 35 -27.06 0.97 9.13
C ARG A 35 -26.96 -0.13 8.07
N GLU A 36 -26.36 0.17 6.92
CA GLU A 36 -26.44 -0.69 5.73
C GLU A 36 -25.30 -1.71 5.63
N ILE A 37 -24.16 -1.44 6.29
CA ILE A 37 -22.98 -2.29 6.19
C ILE A 37 -22.64 -2.93 7.54
N VAL A 38 -22.54 -2.13 8.63
CA VAL A 38 -22.04 -2.62 9.92
C VAL A 38 -23.11 -3.39 10.69
N GLU A 39 -24.32 -2.84 10.84
CA GLU A 39 -25.39 -3.48 11.62
C GLU A 39 -25.92 -4.77 10.99
N SER A 40 -25.82 -4.90 9.66
CA SER A 40 -26.23 -6.10 8.92
C SER A 40 -25.07 -6.99 8.48
N GLY A 41 -23.83 -6.61 8.79
CA GLY A 41 -22.63 -7.29 8.30
C GLY A 41 -21.52 -7.34 9.34
N THR A 42 -20.32 -6.94 8.94
CA THR A 42 -19.12 -7.03 9.78
C THR A 42 -18.31 -5.74 9.72
N SER A 43 -17.83 -5.30 10.88
CA SER A 43 -16.81 -4.26 11.03
C SER A 43 -15.59 -4.84 11.74
N ARG A 44 -14.44 -4.80 11.12
CA ARG A 44 -13.15 -5.28 11.64
C ARG A 44 -11.99 -4.51 11.01
N THR A 45 -10.78 -4.93 11.28
CA THR A 45 -9.56 -4.40 10.67
C THR A 45 -8.81 -5.48 9.88
N ALA A 46 -7.93 -5.05 8.98
CA ALA A 46 -7.01 -5.92 8.26
C ALA A 46 -5.61 -5.29 8.23
N SER A 47 -4.59 -6.13 8.07
CA SER A 47 -3.24 -5.67 7.77
C SER A 47 -3.10 -5.39 6.27
N SER A 48 -2.58 -4.23 5.92
CA SER A 48 -2.17 -3.89 4.56
C SER A 48 -0.86 -4.59 4.19
N CYS A 49 -0.05 -3.98 3.34
CA CYS A 49 1.25 -4.50 2.90
C CYS A 49 2.35 -3.45 3.10
N PHE A 50 3.60 -3.89 3.07
CA PHE A 50 4.76 -3.02 3.11
C PHE A 50 5.48 -2.99 1.75
N PRO A 51 5.72 -1.79 1.16
CA PRO A 51 5.36 -0.47 1.68
C PRO A 51 3.85 -0.19 1.62
N SER A 52 3.34 0.42 2.68
CA SER A 52 1.94 0.81 2.82
C SER A 52 1.69 2.13 2.07
N THR A 53 1.66 2.05 0.74
CA THR A 53 1.59 3.22 -0.14
C THR A 53 0.68 2.99 -1.33
N THR A 54 -0.06 4.03 -1.70
CA THR A 54 -0.96 4.07 -2.87
C THR A 54 -0.27 3.49 -4.12
N GLY A 55 -0.97 2.65 -4.85
CA GLY A 55 -0.46 1.91 -6.00
C GLY A 55 0.06 0.53 -5.61
N PRO A 56 1.26 0.37 -5.05
CA PRO A 56 1.72 -0.93 -4.53
C PRO A 56 0.72 -1.61 -3.61
N ALA A 57 0.07 -0.88 -2.70
CA ALA A 57 -0.95 -1.43 -1.81
C ALA A 57 -2.31 -1.73 -2.49
N TYR A 58 -2.45 -1.49 -3.80
CA TYR A 58 -3.59 -2.00 -4.58
C TYR A 58 -3.39 -3.44 -5.05
N LEU A 59 -2.14 -3.91 -5.11
CA LEU A 59 -1.81 -5.26 -5.58
C LEU A 59 -2.46 -6.36 -4.73
N PRO A 60 -2.51 -6.27 -3.39
CA PRO A 60 -3.24 -7.20 -2.55
C PRO A 60 -4.69 -7.39 -2.97
N PHE A 61 -5.42 -6.32 -3.24
CA PHE A 61 -6.83 -6.38 -3.65
C PHE A 61 -7.04 -6.88 -5.06
N LEU A 62 -6.15 -6.45 -5.98
CA LEU A 62 -6.37 -6.59 -7.40
C LEU A 62 -5.63 -7.78 -8.03
N MET A 63 -4.66 -8.35 -7.31
CA MET A 63 -3.88 -9.53 -7.74
C MET A 63 -3.71 -10.58 -6.64
N GLY A 64 -4.13 -10.31 -5.41
CA GLY A 64 -3.93 -11.19 -4.25
C GLY A 64 -2.47 -11.34 -3.83
N CYS A 65 -1.60 -10.42 -4.25
CA CYS A 65 -0.15 -10.51 -4.06
C CYS A 65 0.40 -9.24 -3.41
N PHE A 66 1.42 -9.39 -2.61
CA PHE A 66 2.14 -8.25 -2.04
C PHE A 66 3.01 -7.54 -3.10
N PRO A 67 3.46 -6.31 -2.81
CA PRO A 67 4.33 -5.54 -3.68
C PRO A 67 5.60 -6.28 -4.11
N GLY A 68 6.32 -6.87 -3.16
CA GLY A 68 7.53 -7.63 -3.46
C GLY A 68 7.27 -8.88 -4.30
N THR A 69 6.22 -9.64 -3.98
CA THR A 69 5.78 -10.82 -4.74
C THR A 69 5.36 -10.45 -6.17
N SER A 70 4.92 -9.21 -6.38
CA SER A 70 4.56 -8.66 -7.69
C SER A 70 5.74 -7.96 -8.38
N ASN A 71 6.94 -8.03 -7.81
CA ASN A 71 8.17 -7.39 -8.30
C ASN A 71 8.05 -5.85 -8.46
N ILE A 72 7.22 -5.22 -7.61
CA ILE A 72 6.97 -3.78 -7.54
C ILE A 72 7.25 -3.30 -6.11
N PRO A 73 8.52 -3.05 -5.73
CA PRO A 73 8.89 -2.84 -4.33
C PRO A 73 8.49 -1.48 -3.76
N GLY A 74 7.80 -0.64 -4.51
CA GLY A 74 7.37 0.68 -4.08
C GLY A 74 6.74 1.50 -5.18
N ILE A 75 6.22 2.69 -4.85
CA ILE A 75 5.69 3.63 -5.84
C ILE A 75 6.83 4.26 -6.67
N ARG A 76 8.03 4.29 -6.09
CA ARG A 76 9.29 4.63 -6.78
C ARG A 76 10.32 3.56 -6.49
N TRP A 77 11.06 3.18 -7.50
CA TRP A 77 12.15 2.21 -7.40
C TRP A 77 13.15 2.35 -8.54
N LEU A 78 14.33 1.76 -8.35
CA LEU A 78 15.39 1.68 -9.36
C LEU A 78 15.63 0.22 -9.70
N ASP A 79 15.70 -0.12 -10.98
CA ASP A 79 16.24 -1.40 -11.43
C ASP A 79 17.78 -1.30 -11.47
N LYS A 80 18.43 -1.83 -10.44
CA LYS A 80 19.87 -1.75 -10.27
C LYS A 80 20.62 -2.53 -11.36
N ALA A 81 20.04 -3.65 -11.80
CA ALA A 81 20.63 -4.45 -12.89
C ALA A 81 20.60 -3.70 -14.22
N GLU A 82 19.45 -3.12 -14.58
CA GLU A 82 19.30 -2.28 -15.77
C GLU A 82 20.16 -1.00 -15.67
N PHE A 83 20.33 -0.44 -14.48
CA PHE A 83 21.18 0.73 -14.26
C PHE A 83 22.63 0.47 -14.62
N HIS A 84 23.16 -0.68 -14.26
CA HIS A 84 24.55 -1.07 -14.59
C HIS A 84 24.70 -1.60 -16.01
N ALA A 85 23.68 -2.28 -16.56
CA ALA A 85 23.72 -2.86 -17.89
C ALA A 85 23.63 -1.81 -19.01
N LYS A 86 22.87 -0.74 -18.80
CA LYS A 86 22.57 0.27 -19.83
C LYS A 86 22.87 1.67 -19.34
N ARG A 87 23.71 2.39 -20.10
CA ARG A 87 24.06 3.77 -19.77
C ARG A 87 22.86 4.73 -19.83
N TRP A 88 21.87 4.43 -20.69
CA TRP A 88 20.66 5.22 -20.92
C TRP A 88 19.45 4.28 -21.06
N GLY A 89 18.29 4.67 -20.56
CA GLY A 89 17.05 3.92 -20.71
C GLY A 89 15.98 4.32 -19.71
N THR A 90 14.73 4.26 -20.13
CA THR A 90 13.55 4.58 -19.32
C THR A 90 13.23 3.49 -18.29
N ASN A 91 13.72 2.26 -18.48
CA ASN A 91 13.42 1.12 -17.60
C ASN A 91 14.22 1.09 -16.28
N ARG A 92 15.17 2.02 -16.12
CA ARG A 92 16.06 2.07 -14.95
C ARG A 92 15.39 2.62 -13.71
N PHE A 93 14.45 3.53 -13.88
CA PHE A 93 13.73 4.22 -12.82
C PHE A 93 12.23 4.10 -13.06
N ARG A 94 11.48 3.99 -11.98
CA ARG A 94 10.03 4.06 -11.98
C ARG A 94 9.54 5.05 -10.95
N SER A 95 8.54 5.79 -11.35
CA SER A 95 7.68 6.57 -10.46
C SER A 95 6.27 6.44 -10.98
N TYR A 96 5.37 5.86 -10.21
CA TYR A 96 3.99 5.65 -10.64
C TYR A 96 3.09 6.85 -10.31
N ASN A 97 3.70 8.02 -10.15
CA ASN A 97 2.98 9.27 -9.90
C ASN A 97 2.75 10.06 -11.20
N GLY A 98 1.62 10.76 -11.27
CA GLY A 98 1.32 11.67 -12.38
C GLY A 98 1.23 10.97 -13.73
N ILE A 99 1.96 11.49 -14.72
CA ILE A 99 1.93 11.00 -16.10
C ILE A 99 2.59 9.62 -16.28
N GLU A 100 3.40 9.19 -15.33
CA GLU A 100 4.10 7.91 -15.36
C GLU A 100 3.26 6.75 -14.75
N ALA A 101 2.14 7.06 -14.11
CA ALA A 101 1.25 6.05 -13.51
C ALA A 101 0.83 4.90 -14.47
N PRO A 102 0.66 5.08 -15.79
CA PRO A 102 0.35 3.98 -16.70
C PRO A 102 1.39 2.87 -16.73
N TRP A 103 2.68 3.17 -16.52
CA TRP A 103 3.75 2.16 -16.49
C TRP A 103 3.57 1.11 -15.39
N PHE A 104 2.74 1.41 -14.38
CA PHE A 104 2.38 0.43 -13.36
C PHE A 104 1.81 -0.86 -13.97
N ASN A 105 0.99 -0.73 -15.02
CA ASN A 105 0.39 -1.88 -15.70
C ASN A 105 1.39 -2.69 -16.54
N ASP A 106 2.41 -2.03 -17.08
CA ASP A 106 3.45 -2.66 -17.90
C ASP A 106 4.45 -3.46 -17.04
N ASP A 107 4.63 -3.04 -15.79
CA ASP A 107 5.54 -3.68 -14.84
C ASP A 107 4.92 -4.85 -14.07
N LEU A 108 3.59 -5.07 -14.18
CA LEU A 108 2.91 -6.17 -13.52
C LEU A 108 3.36 -7.54 -14.09
N PRO A 109 3.56 -8.56 -13.23
CA PRO A 109 3.92 -9.90 -13.69
C PRO A 109 2.83 -10.48 -14.60
N GLY A 110 3.22 -10.87 -15.82
CA GLY A 110 2.27 -11.29 -16.87
C GLY A 110 1.55 -12.61 -16.56
N GLU A 111 2.17 -13.50 -15.79
CA GLU A 111 1.65 -14.81 -15.40
C GLU A 111 0.57 -14.74 -14.30
N ARG A 112 0.43 -13.59 -13.62
CA ARG A 112 -0.56 -13.41 -12.54
C ARG A 112 -1.75 -12.60 -13.04
N PRO A 113 -2.97 -13.16 -12.98
CA PRO A 113 -4.16 -12.44 -13.43
C PRO A 113 -4.51 -11.31 -12.44
N THR A 114 -5.05 -10.22 -12.97
CA THR A 114 -5.74 -9.23 -12.16
C THR A 114 -7.18 -9.67 -11.88
N ILE A 115 -7.80 -9.06 -10.87
CA ILE A 115 -9.21 -9.30 -10.57
C ILE A 115 -10.11 -8.91 -11.75
N PHE A 116 -9.75 -7.90 -12.53
CA PHE A 116 -10.50 -7.48 -13.72
C PHE A 116 -10.55 -8.56 -14.81
N GLU A 117 -9.50 -9.37 -14.91
CA GLU A 117 -9.45 -10.52 -15.84
C GLU A 117 -10.31 -11.72 -15.38
N ARG A 118 -10.80 -11.69 -14.15
CA ARG A 118 -11.64 -12.75 -13.56
C ARG A 118 -13.15 -12.46 -13.63
N PHE A 119 -13.53 -11.23 -13.96
CA PHE A 119 -14.90 -10.79 -14.08
C PHE A 119 -15.24 -10.47 -15.54
N GLU A 120 -16.51 -10.63 -15.91
CA GLU A 120 -16.94 -10.40 -17.29
C GLU A 120 -17.25 -8.93 -17.56
N ARG A 121 -17.75 -8.23 -16.53
CA ARG A 121 -18.15 -6.82 -16.60
C ARG A 121 -17.56 -6.03 -15.43
N PRO A 122 -16.21 -6.02 -15.29
CA PRO A 122 -15.54 -5.25 -14.25
C PRO A 122 -15.52 -3.78 -14.64
N PHE A 123 -15.63 -2.88 -13.67
CA PHE A 123 -15.47 -1.43 -13.85
C PHE A 123 -14.45 -0.88 -12.86
N ASN A 124 -13.77 0.17 -13.29
CA ASN A 124 -12.75 0.87 -12.50
C ASN A 124 -13.06 2.36 -12.41
N VAL A 125 -12.91 2.90 -11.19
CA VAL A 125 -12.97 4.32 -10.88
C VAL A 125 -11.68 4.71 -10.13
N TYR A 126 -10.85 5.52 -10.75
CA TYR A 126 -9.60 6.10 -10.24
C TYR A 126 -8.43 5.16 -9.92
N SER A 127 -8.56 3.83 -9.92
CA SER A 127 -7.36 2.99 -9.79
C SER A 127 -6.35 3.25 -10.91
N MET A 128 -5.06 3.11 -10.59
CA MET A 128 -4.00 3.13 -11.59
C MET A 128 -3.80 1.76 -12.23
N LEU A 129 -4.15 0.67 -11.52
CA LEU A 129 -4.14 -0.67 -12.08
C LEU A 129 -5.37 -0.85 -12.95
N THR A 130 -5.16 -1.11 -14.24
CA THR A 130 -6.23 -1.20 -15.25
C THR A 130 -6.08 -2.39 -16.18
N ARG A 131 -5.02 -3.18 -16.05
CA ARG A 131 -4.82 -4.38 -16.86
C ARG A 131 -6.02 -5.33 -16.72
N GLY A 132 -6.51 -5.83 -17.85
CA GLY A 132 -7.65 -6.73 -17.91
C GLY A 132 -9.02 -6.03 -18.02
N LEU A 133 -9.10 -4.71 -17.92
CA LEU A 133 -10.36 -3.99 -18.13
C LEU A 133 -10.76 -3.97 -19.60
N PRO A 134 -12.01 -4.32 -19.93
CA PRO A 134 -12.53 -4.11 -21.27
C PRO A 134 -12.54 -2.64 -21.66
N ARG A 135 -12.52 -2.36 -22.97
CA ARG A 135 -12.58 -0.99 -23.48
C ARG A 135 -13.82 -0.26 -22.96
N GLY A 136 -13.63 0.93 -22.42
CA GLY A 136 -14.69 1.78 -21.85
C GLY A 136 -15.06 1.45 -20.41
N HIS A 137 -14.49 0.41 -19.77
CA HIS A 137 -14.77 0.05 -18.39
C HIS A 137 -13.86 0.76 -17.38
N ASN A 138 -12.76 1.40 -17.82
CA ASN A 138 -12.05 2.38 -17.03
C ASN A 138 -12.75 3.73 -17.13
N LEU A 139 -13.67 4.01 -16.21
CA LEU A 139 -14.60 5.14 -16.29
C LEU A 139 -13.91 6.49 -16.13
N THR A 140 -12.77 6.51 -15.46
CA THR A 140 -12.00 7.74 -15.19
C THR A 140 -10.71 7.84 -16.00
N GLY A 141 -10.42 6.88 -16.87
CA GLY A 141 -9.15 6.80 -17.58
C GLY A 141 -8.79 8.04 -18.42
N ARG A 142 -9.81 8.77 -18.96
CA ARG A 142 -9.61 10.01 -19.73
C ARG A 142 -9.62 11.27 -18.87
N THR A 143 -10.22 11.24 -17.69
CA THR A 143 -10.48 12.43 -16.86
C THR A 143 -9.65 12.43 -15.58
N LYS A 144 -9.04 11.30 -15.19
CA LYS A 144 -8.25 11.18 -13.95
C LYS A 144 -7.18 12.25 -13.86
N LEU A 145 -6.34 12.36 -14.89
CA LEU A 145 -5.24 13.35 -14.89
C LEU A 145 -5.78 14.77 -14.72
N MET A 146 -6.86 15.12 -15.44
CA MET A 146 -7.48 16.45 -15.35
C MET A 146 -7.99 16.73 -13.94
N TRP A 147 -8.70 15.77 -13.30
CA TRP A 147 -9.21 15.92 -11.95
C TRP A 147 -8.11 16.04 -10.91
N TYR A 148 -7.04 15.23 -11.05
CA TYR A 148 -5.91 15.26 -10.13
C TYR A 148 -5.10 16.57 -10.29
N LEU A 149 -4.84 17.03 -11.51
CA LEU A 149 -4.22 18.34 -11.74
C LEU A 149 -5.07 19.47 -11.15
N TYR A 150 -6.39 19.46 -11.40
CA TYR A 150 -7.30 20.43 -10.79
C TYR A 150 -7.17 20.44 -9.27
N ALA A 151 -7.22 19.27 -8.63
CA ALA A 151 -7.16 19.16 -7.19
C ALA A 151 -5.80 19.63 -6.62
N HIS A 152 -4.68 19.25 -7.25
CA HIS A 152 -3.33 19.71 -6.85
C HIS A 152 -3.11 21.22 -7.02
N PHE A 153 -3.74 21.86 -8.03
CA PHE A 153 -3.61 23.31 -8.19
C PHE A 153 -4.60 24.12 -7.33
N THR A 154 -5.65 23.51 -6.83
CA THR A 154 -6.71 24.21 -6.09
C THR A 154 -6.87 23.77 -4.64
N ASP A 155 -6.15 22.72 -4.23
CA ASP A 155 -6.28 22.04 -2.93
C ASP A 155 -7.70 21.54 -2.64
N ARG A 156 -8.49 21.23 -3.70
CA ARG A 156 -9.89 20.82 -3.62
C ARG A 156 -10.09 19.40 -4.08
N TRP A 157 -10.19 18.46 -3.15
CA TRP A 157 -10.37 17.03 -3.44
C TRP A 157 -11.83 16.57 -3.40
N HIS A 158 -12.73 17.26 -2.70
CA HIS A 158 -14.15 16.90 -2.73
C HIS A 158 -14.79 16.85 -4.13
N PRO A 159 -14.45 17.72 -5.10
CA PRO A 159 -14.92 17.57 -6.48
C PRO A 159 -14.44 16.26 -7.14
N VAL A 160 -13.25 15.76 -6.77
CA VAL A 160 -12.73 14.48 -7.28
C VAL A 160 -13.56 13.32 -6.75
N ASP A 161 -13.84 13.28 -5.44
CA ASP A 161 -14.70 12.28 -4.84
C ASP A 161 -16.13 12.33 -5.41
N ARG A 162 -16.68 13.54 -5.64
CA ARG A 162 -17.99 13.69 -6.31
C ARG A 162 -17.99 13.13 -7.73
N ALA A 163 -16.94 13.36 -8.49
CA ALA A 163 -16.80 12.78 -9.83
C ALA A 163 -16.66 11.26 -9.77
N GLY A 164 -15.89 10.74 -8.78
CA GLY A 164 -15.76 9.30 -8.51
C GLY A 164 -17.10 8.65 -8.19
N HIS A 165 -17.87 9.25 -7.30
CA HIS A 165 -19.24 8.81 -6.98
C HIS A 165 -20.13 8.78 -8.24
N HIS A 166 -20.11 9.84 -9.05
CA HIS A 166 -20.91 9.88 -10.27
C HIS A 166 -20.55 8.74 -11.23
N HIS A 167 -19.26 8.47 -11.42
CA HIS A 167 -18.78 7.35 -12.24
C HIS A 167 -19.18 5.99 -11.66
N LEU A 168 -19.07 5.81 -10.35
CA LEU A 168 -19.56 4.61 -9.66
C LEU A 168 -21.05 4.37 -9.92
N MET A 169 -21.88 5.40 -9.74
CA MET A 169 -23.32 5.29 -9.96
C MET A 169 -23.67 4.97 -11.43
N ARG A 170 -22.95 5.55 -12.38
CA ARG A 170 -23.10 5.22 -13.82
C ARG A 170 -22.65 3.80 -14.17
N SER A 171 -21.71 3.22 -13.46
CA SER A 171 -21.27 1.84 -13.71
C SER A 171 -22.44 0.85 -13.59
N LEU A 172 -23.42 1.13 -12.71
CA LEU A 172 -24.58 0.27 -12.49
C LEU A 172 -25.45 0.14 -13.75
N ASP A 173 -25.48 1.13 -14.63
CA ASP A 173 -26.21 1.07 -15.91
C ASP A 173 -25.59 0.05 -16.85
N GLY A 174 -24.30 -0.23 -16.69
CA GLY A 174 -23.54 -1.27 -17.39
C GLY A 174 -23.79 -2.69 -16.85
N SER A 175 -24.66 -2.92 -15.86
CA SER A 175 -24.89 -4.21 -15.21
C SER A 175 -23.59 -4.89 -14.79
N PRO A 176 -22.77 -4.27 -13.92
CA PRO A 176 -21.48 -4.79 -13.51
C PRO A 176 -21.61 -6.09 -12.72
N ASP A 177 -20.54 -6.88 -12.70
CA ASP A 177 -20.32 -7.98 -11.75
C ASP A 177 -19.18 -7.67 -10.77
N PHE A 178 -18.32 -6.69 -11.08
CA PHE A 178 -17.30 -6.16 -10.17
C PHE A 178 -17.09 -4.66 -10.41
N VAL A 179 -16.98 -3.87 -9.34
CA VAL A 179 -16.59 -2.45 -9.39
C VAL A 179 -15.52 -2.18 -8.34
N PHE A 180 -14.39 -1.63 -8.76
CA PHE A 180 -13.36 -1.10 -7.88
C PHE A 180 -13.42 0.43 -7.94
N ALA A 181 -13.71 1.07 -6.81
CA ALA A 181 -13.89 2.51 -6.74
C ALA A 181 -12.99 3.12 -5.65
N VAL A 182 -12.05 3.96 -6.07
CA VAL A 182 -11.12 4.69 -5.19
C VAL A 182 -11.68 6.07 -4.87
N PHE A 183 -11.66 6.43 -3.60
CA PHE A 183 -12.01 7.75 -3.06
C PHE A 183 -10.75 8.37 -2.44
N PRO A 184 -10.06 9.29 -3.14
CA PRO A 184 -8.77 9.81 -2.70
C PRO A 184 -8.85 10.93 -1.67
N GLY A 185 -10.04 11.46 -1.36
CA GLY A 185 -10.20 12.68 -0.57
C GLY A 185 -9.65 12.58 0.84
N VAL A 186 -9.77 11.43 1.51
CA VAL A 186 -9.29 11.25 2.89
C VAL A 186 -7.77 11.37 2.95
N ASP A 187 -7.05 10.63 2.09
CA ASP A 187 -5.58 10.68 2.01
C ASP A 187 -5.10 12.08 1.62
N SER A 188 -5.67 12.63 0.54
CA SER A 188 -5.24 13.90 -0.01
C SER A 188 -5.44 15.08 0.97
N TYR A 189 -6.57 15.15 1.66
CA TYR A 189 -6.76 16.18 2.69
C TYR A 189 -5.91 15.92 3.93
N SER A 190 -5.64 14.66 4.27
CA SER A 190 -4.72 14.35 5.35
C SER A 190 -3.31 14.86 5.06
N HIS A 191 -2.82 14.69 3.84
CA HIS A 191 -1.54 15.22 3.40
C HIS A 191 -1.49 16.74 3.42
N LEU A 192 -2.55 17.41 2.96
CA LEU A 192 -2.61 18.87 2.92
C LEU A 192 -2.76 19.52 4.29
N LEU A 193 -3.46 18.87 5.22
CA LEU A 193 -3.93 19.49 6.45
C LEU A 193 -3.58 18.65 7.68
N HIS A 194 -4.31 17.56 7.91
CA HIS A 194 -4.11 16.64 9.04
C HIS A 194 -5.13 15.49 8.95
N PRO A 195 -4.82 14.27 9.46
CA PRO A 195 -5.76 13.13 9.43
C PRO A 195 -7.10 13.35 10.13
N ARG A 196 -7.18 14.30 11.06
CA ARG A 196 -8.37 14.65 11.82
C ARG A 196 -8.88 16.06 11.53
N HIS A 197 -8.42 16.68 10.45
CA HIS A 197 -8.93 17.99 10.02
C HIS A 197 -10.37 17.86 9.51
N GLU A 198 -11.19 18.93 9.64
CA GLU A 198 -12.60 18.89 9.25
C GLU A 198 -12.82 18.53 7.77
N GLU A 199 -11.96 18.98 6.86
CA GLU A 199 -12.03 18.61 5.44
C GLU A 199 -11.76 17.11 5.23
N THR A 200 -10.85 16.52 6.02
CA THR A 200 -10.59 15.07 6.00
C THR A 200 -11.81 14.31 6.52
N LEU A 201 -12.39 14.75 7.64
CA LEU A 201 -13.62 14.15 8.20
C LEU A 201 -14.81 14.32 7.24
N ALA A 202 -14.91 15.45 6.54
CA ALA A 202 -15.91 15.67 5.50
C ALA A 202 -15.77 14.69 4.32
N ALA A 203 -14.54 14.28 3.96
CA ALA A 203 -14.31 13.25 2.96
C ALA A 203 -14.85 11.87 3.42
N TYR A 204 -14.67 11.48 4.68
CA TYR A 204 -15.32 10.27 5.24
C TYR A 204 -16.85 10.35 5.16
N ARG A 205 -17.45 11.49 5.57
CA ARG A 205 -18.89 11.69 5.47
C ARG A 205 -19.39 11.64 4.03
N TYR A 206 -18.59 12.09 3.08
CA TYR A 206 -18.94 11.98 1.66
C TYR A 206 -18.93 10.52 1.17
N VAL A 207 -18.00 9.69 1.63
CA VAL A 207 -18.02 8.24 1.37
C VAL A 207 -19.29 7.60 1.94
N ASP A 208 -19.69 7.95 3.16
CA ASP A 208 -20.97 7.51 3.77
C ASP A 208 -22.17 7.88 2.90
N PHE A 209 -22.26 9.13 2.45
CA PHE A 209 -23.28 9.59 1.50
C PHE A 209 -23.27 8.73 0.23
N SER A 210 -22.09 8.49 -0.35
CA SER A 210 -21.92 7.67 -1.56
C SER A 210 -22.43 6.25 -1.37
N VAL A 211 -22.12 5.62 -0.24
CA VAL A 211 -22.60 4.28 0.14
C VAL A 211 -24.13 4.29 0.27
N GLY A 212 -24.71 5.27 0.92
CA GLY A 212 -26.17 5.40 1.05
C GLY A 212 -26.89 5.50 -0.31
N GLN A 213 -26.32 6.29 -1.25
CA GLN A 213 -26.85 6.41 -2.61
C GLN A 213 -26.73 5.12 -3.41
N LEU A 214 -25.58 4.42 -3.28
CA LEU A 214 -25.36 3.12 -3.91
C LEU A 214 -26.41 2.10 -3.43
N VAL A 215 -26.55 1.95 -2.13
CA VAL A 215 -27.49 0.99 -1.52
C VAL A 215 -28.92 1.28 -1.93
N ALA A 216 -29.33 2.55 -1.89
CA ALA A 216 -30.68 2.95 -2.34
C ALA A 216 -30.93 2.62 -3.82
N ARG A 217 -29.92 2.79 -4.69
CA ARG A 217 -30.00 2.40 -6.10
C ARG A 217 -30.07 0.90 -6.29
N LEU A 218 -29.23 0.14 -5.56
CA LEU A 218 -29.23 -1.33 -5.62
C LEU A 218 -30.56 -1.93 -5.12
N LYS A 219 -31.14 -1.39 -4.04
CA LYS A 219 -32.47 -1.79 -3.55
C LYS A 219 -33.55 -1.54 -4.60
N ARG A 220 -33.56 -0.36 -5.24
CA ARG A 220 -34.50 -0.06 -6.35
C ARG A 220 -34.34 -0.99 -7.55
N LEU A 221 -33.13 -1.43 -7.85
CA LEU A 221 -32.83 -2.38 -8.92
C LEU A 221 -33.11 -3.84 -8.52
N GLY A 222 -33.48 -4.11 -7.26
CA GLY A 222 -33.64 -5.44 -6.69
C GLY A 222 -32.34 -6.27 -6.72
N ARG A 223 -31.18 -5.60 -6.53
CA ARG A 223 -29.86 -6.24 -6.56
C ARG A 223 -29.14 -6.24 -5.21
N TRP A 224 -29.71 -5.63 -4.18
CA TRP A 224 -29.03 -5.47 -2.88
C TRP A 224 -28.61 -6.82 -2.28
N ASP A 225 -29.50 -7.80 -2.28
CA ASP A 225 -29.27 -9.11 -1.67
C ASP A 225 -28.18 -9.92 -2.40
N ASP A 226 -28.01 -9.68 -3.71
CA ASP A 226 -27.00 -10.29 -4.55
C ASP A 226 -25.71 -9.44 -4.65
N THR A 227 -25.56 -8.41 -3.80
CA THR A 227 -24.39 -7.52 -3.84
C THR A 227 -23.56 -7.62 -2.56
N LEU A 228 -22.26 -7.86 -2.73
CA LEU A 228 -21.25 -7.70 -1.70
C LEU A 228 -20.67 -6.29 -1.81
N VAL A 229 -20.81 -5.51 -0.73
CA VAL A 229 -20.14 -4.22 -0.60
C VAL A 229 -19.02 -4.39 0.42
N ILE A 230 -17.81 -4.02 0.04
CA ILE A 230 -16.62 -3.99 0.91
C ILE A 230 -16.13 -2.54 0.96
N ILE A 231 -15.86 -2.03 2.16
CA ILE A 231 -15.25 -0.72 2.40
C ILE A 231 -13.94 -0.96 3.14
N THR A 232 -12.84 -0.52 2.57
CA THR A 232 -11.50 -0.70 3.15
C THR A 232 -10.57 0.43 2.70
N SER A 233 -9.32 0.38 3.12
CA SER A 233 -8.25 1.26 2.68
C SER A 233 -7.04 0.46 2.22
N ASP A 234 -6.18 1.08 1.44
CA ASP A 234 -4.88 0.54 1.03
C ASP A 234 -3.82 0.73 2.11
N HIS A 235 -3.88 1.81 2.88
CA HIS A 235 -3.03 2.11 4.04
C HIS A 235 -3.75 3.02 5.04
N GLY A 236 -3.21 3.12 6.25
CA GLY A 236 -3.46 4.23 7.13
C GLY A 236 -2.42 5.34 6.95
N LEU A 237 -2.37 6.30 7.86
CA LEU A 237 -1.41 7.40 7.83
C LEU A 237 -1.27 8.06 9.20
N THR A 238 -0.16 8.79 9.40
CA THR A 238 0.09 9.57 10.63
C THR A 238 0.38 11.03 10.32
N ALA A 239 0.05 11.90 11.26
CA ALA A 239 0.45 13.30 11.17
C ALA A 239 1.98 13.42 11.11
N THR A 240 2.49 14.36 10.31
CA THR A 240 3.91 14.64 10.11
C THR A 240 4.15 16.14 10.26
N GLY A 241 5.19 16.49 11.01
CA GLY A 241 5.59 17.89 11.22
C GLY A 241 7.09 18.10 11.08
N GLN A 242 7.86 17.04 10.83
CA GLN A 242 9.31 17.11 10.67
C GLN A 242 9.76 16.19 9.53
N HIS A 243 10.78 16.65 8.78
CA HIS A 243 11.24 15.99 7.56
C HIS A 243 12.75 15.75 7.62
N LEU A 244 13.16 14.50 7.44
CA LEU A 244 14.54 14.13 7.15
C LEU A 244 14.67 13.83 5.65
N ASP A 245 15.25 14.74 4.86
CA ASP A 245 15.54 14.42 3.46
C ASP A 245 16.68 13.39 3.38
N LEU A 246 16.31 12.14 3.16
CA LEU A 246 17.26 11.01 3.17
C LEU A 246 18.34 11.14 2.09
N ALA A 247 18.00 11.71 0.93
CA ALA A 247 18.98 11.91 -0.14
C ALA A 247 19.98 13.00 0.24
N THR A 248 19.51 14.12 0.78
CA THR A 248 20.36 15.22 1.29
C THR A 248 21.23 14.72 2.44
N PHE A 249 20.69 13.92 3.37
CA PHE A 249 21.48 13.32 4.47
C PHE A 249 22.70 12.55 3.96
N LEU A 250 22.55 11.75 2.91
CA LEU A 250 23.63 10.98 2.30
C LEU A 250 24.62 11.91 1.55
N GLU A 251 24.12 12.92 0.84
CA GLU A 251 24.97 13.88 0.09
C GLU A 251 25.85 14.72 0.99
N GLU A 252 25.31 15.25 2.10
CA GLU A 252 26.07 16.00 3.10
C GLU A 252 27.21 15.19 3.72
N ARG A 253 27.11 13.84 3.64
CA ARG A 253 28.14 12.89 4.09
C ARG A 253 29.00 12.37 2.98
N GLY A 254 29.01 13.08 1.84
CA GLY A 254 29.91 12.84 0.71
C GLY A 254 29.52 11.66 -0.18
N LEU A 255 28.28 11.18 -0.14
CA LEU A 255 27.79 10.12 -1.03
C LEU A 255 26.92 10.75 -2.13
N LYS A 256 27.42 10.77 -3.37
CA LYS A 256 26.68 11.34 -4.52
C LYS A 256 25.39 10.56 -4.78
N THR A 257 24.27 11.14 -4.40
CA THR A 257 22.97 10.45 -4.35
C THR A 257 22.02 10.93 -5.44
N LEU A 258 21.42 10.01 -6.18
CA LEU A 258 20.27 10.25 -7.05
C LEU A 258 18.99 10.20 -6.21
N SER A 259 18.05 11.08 -6.48
CA SER A 259 16.69 11.00 -5.93
C SER A 259 15.68 11.52 -6.96
N TYR A 260 14.50 10.92 -7.01
CA TYR A 260 13.46 11.39 -7.91
C TYR A 260 12.98 12.81 -7.51
N PRO A 261 12.81 13.79 -8.43
CA PRO A 261 12.85 13.64 -9.91
C PRO A 261 14.23 13.77 -10.54
N ILE A 262 15.29 14.05 -9.78
CA ILE A 262 16.64 14.19 -10.32
C ILE A 262 17.29 12.81 -10.44
N ILE A 263 16.97 12.12 -11.52
CA ILE A 263 17.43 10.75 -11.83
C ILE A 263 18.71 10.71 -12.67
N TRP A 264 19.36 11.85 -12.87
CA TRP A 264 20.62 11.95 -13.58
C TRP A 264 21.64 12.78 -12.79
N LYS A 265 22.79 12.18 -12.57
CA LYS A 265 23.96 12.80 -11.92
C LYS A 265 25.22 12.10 -12.43
N ALA A 266 26.30 12.86 -12.61
CA ALA A 266 27.57 12.26 -13.03
C ALA A 266 28.16 11.40 -11.91
N ASN A 267 28.43 10.13 -12.21
CA ASN A 267 29.02 9.15 -11.29
C ASN A 267 28.28 9.09 -9.94
N PRO A 268 27.00 8.73 -9.93
CA PRO A 268 26.28 8.58 -8.68
C PRO A 268 26.76 7.34 -7.93
N GLU A 269 26.80 7.43 -6.60
CA GLU A 269 27.26 6.36 -5.71
C GLU A 269 26.08 5.71 -4.97
N ALA A 270 24.96 6.43 -4.87
CA ALA A 270 23.73 5.93 -4.32
C ALA A 270 22.50 6.46 -5.06
N SER A 271 21.36 5.81 -4.85
CA SER A 271 20.05 6.34 -5.23
C SER A 271 19.07 6.16 -4.08
N VAL A 272 18.24 7.17 -3.82
CA VAL A 272 17.15 7.13 -2.85
C VAL A 272 15.81 7.18 -3.57
N MET A 273 14.95 6.20 -3.29
CA MET A 273 13.60 6.08 -3.83
C MET A 273 12.58 6.02 -2.70
N ILE A 274 11.72 7.03 -2.59
CA ILE A 274 10.77 7.21 -1.49
C ILE A 274 9.39 6.66 -1.88
N SER A 275 8.74 5.97 -0.95
CA SER A 275 7.40 5.43 -1.07
C SER A 275 6.53 5.86 0.12
N GLY A 276 5.48 6.66 -0.12
CA GLY A 276 4.56 7.16 0.91
C GLY A 276 5.18 8.10 1.94
N ASN A 277 6.37 8.62 1.66
CA ASN A 277 7.22 9.49 2.46
C ASN A 277 7.79 8.86 3.77
N ALA A 278 7.13 7.90 4.38
CA ALA A 278 7.61 7.22 5.59
C ALA A 278 8.49 5.99 5.31
N MET A 279 8.71 5.63 4.04
CA MET A 279 9.62 4.56 3.63
C MET A 279 10.53 5.02 2.50
N GLY A 280 11.82 4.74 2.62
CA GLY A 280 12.84 4.99 1.61
C GLY A 280 13.66 3.75 1.30
N GLN A 281 14.03 3.58 0.04
CA GLN A 281 14.95 2.56 -0.42
C GLN A 281 16.26 3.22 -0.85
N VAL A 282 17.39 2.73 -0.35
CA VAL A 282 18.72 3.14 -0.75
C VAL A 282 19.34 2.05 -1.61
N TYR A 283 19.74 2.42 -2.81
CA TYR A 283 20.49 1.57 -3.75
C TYR A 283 21.93 2.04 -3.75
N CYS A 284 22.87 1.17 -3.37
CA CYS A 284 24.31 1.44 -3.46
C CYS A 284 24.77 1.15 -4.89
N LEU A 285 25.28 2.18 -5.57
CA LEU A 285 25.64 2.13 -6.99
C LEU A 285 27.15 2.01 -7.21
N ASN A 286 27.94 2.03 -6.13
CA ASN A 286 29.38 1.81 -6.21
C ASN A 286 29.69 0.36 -6.63
N GLY A 287 30.53 0.21 -7.65
CA GLY A 287 30.86 -1.09 -8.23
C GLY A 287 30.13 -1.37 -9.55
N ASN A 288 30.49 -2.44 -10.21
CA ASN A 288 29.97 -2.82 -11.52
C ASN A 288 28.89 -3.91 -11.46
N SER A 289 28.37 -4.21 -10.27
CA SER A 289 27.37 -5.27 -10.06
C SER A 289 25.97 -4.71 -9.92
N GLY A 290 25.04 -5.18 -10.76
CA GLY A 290 23.60 -4.97 -10.59
C GLY A 290 22.97 -5.83 -9.50
N ALA A 291 23.74 -6.67 -8.80
CA ALA A 291 23.25 -7.54 -7.74
C ALA A 291 22.90 -6.75 -6.46
N ALA A 292 21.93 -7.27 -5.73
CA ALA A 292 21.60 -6.75 -4.40
C ALA A 292 22.73 -7.10 -3.40
N LEU A 293 23.05 -6.14 -2.53
CA LEU A 293 24.06 -6.32 -1.50
C LEU A 293 23.51 -7.13 -0.31
N VAL A 294 24.42 -7.82 0.38
CA VAL A 294 24.13 -8.50 1.65
C VAL A 294 24.85 -7.81 2.82
N ALA A 295 24.58 -8.21 4.05
CA ALA A 295 24.94 -7.52 5.30
C ALA A 295 26.29 -6.80 5.33
N GLY A 296 27.41 -7.52 5.18
CA GLY A 296 28.76 -6.91 5.22
C GLY A 296 29.03 -5.94 4.07
N GLU A 297 28.41 -6.16 2.91
CA GLU A 297 28.56 -5.31 1.74
C GLU A 297 27.77 -4.00 1.89
N VAL A 298 26.59 -4.03 2.52
CA VAL A 298 25.80 -2.82 2.85
C VAL A 298 26.59 -1.94 3.82
N GLY A 299 27.12 -2.54 4.88
CA GLY A 299 27.99 -1.85 5.83
C GLY A 299 29.24 -1.25 5.20
N ALA A 300 29.89 -1.98 4.29
CA ALA A 300 31.06 -1.49 3.55
C ALA A 300 30.72 -0.34 2.60
N ALA A 301 29.59 -0.41 1.91
CA ALA A 301 29.15 0.62 0.96
C ALA A 301 28.72 1.93 1.65
N LEU A 302 28.06 1.85 2.78
CA LEU A 302 27.57 3.02 3.51
C LEU A 302 28.56 3.53 4.55
N GLY A 303 29.46 2.68 5.08
CA GLY A 303 30.44 3.04 6.12
C GLY A 303 29.76 3.57 7.39
N SER A 304 30.33 4.61 8.01
CA SER A 304 29.76 5.24 9.22
C SER A 304 28.35 5.83 9.03
N ARG A 305 27.96 6.10 7.78
CA ARG A 305 26.66 6.72 7.43
C ARG A 305 25.48 5.85 7.86
N LEU A 306 25.63 4.52 7.88
CA LEU A 306 24.60 3.62 8.36
C LEU A 306 24.33 3.82 9.85
N GLU A 307 25.37 3.85 10.69
CA GLU A 307 25.21 4.06 12.14
C GLU A 307 24.76 5.48 12.45
N GLU A 308 25.26 6.48 11.71
CA GLU A 308 24.80 7.87 11.83
C GLU A 308 23.32 8.00 11.46
N LEU A 309 22.84 7.28 10.45
CA LEU A 309 21.42 7.25 10.06
C LEU A 309 20.58 6.62 11.15
N LEU A 310 21.00 5.45 11.66
CA LEU A 310 20.29 4.73 12.73
C LEU A 310 20.23 5.49 14.05
N ALA A 311 21.16 6.41 14.27
CA ALA A 311 21.19 7.28 15.46
C ALA A 311 20.24 8.49 15.35
N ARG A 312 19.66 8.74 14.16
CA ARG A 312 18.70 9.85 13.96
C ARG A 312 17.38 9.55 14.64
N GLU A 313 16.80 10.55 15.30
CA GLU A 313 15.50 10.41 15.96
C GLU A 313 14.33 10.17 14.99
N GLU A 314 14.49 10.65 13.75
CA GLU A 314 13.50 10.49 12.68
C GLU A 314 13.40 9.05 12.16
N ILE A 315 14.44 8.23 12.41
CA ILE A 315 14.50 6.87 11.89
C ILE A 315 13.88 5.88 12.89
N ASP A 316 12.93 5.11 12.40
CA ASP A 316 12.32 4.02 13.17
C ASP A 316 13.17 2.76 13.10
N PHE A 317 13.42 2.30 11.89
CA PHE A 317 14.33 1.17 11.63
C PHE A 317 14.91 1.24 10.23
N ALA A 318 15.97 0.48 10.02
CA ALA A 318 16.45 0.10 8.70
C ALA A 318 16.53 -1.43 8.59
N ALA A 319 16.36 -1.94 7.36
CA ALA A 319 16.42 -3.37 7.09
C ALA A 319 17.20 -3.64 5.81
N TRP A 320 17.86 -4.80 5.73
CA TRP A 320 18.62 -5.25 4.57
C TRP A 320 18.76 -6.77 4.52
N ARG A 321 19.20 -7.31 3.39
CA ARG A 321 19.49 -8.74 3.25
C ARG A 321 20.70 -9.12 4.10
N HIS A 322 20.51 -10.01 5.06
CA HIS A 322 21.61 -10.59 5.84
C HIS A 322 22.28 -11.75 5.10
N GLY A 323 21.51 -12.46 4.30
CA GLY A 323 21.90 -13.59 3.47
C GLY A 323 20.67 -14.17 2.77
N LYS A 324 20.81 -15.34 2.15
CA LYS A 324 19.67 -16.00 1.51
C LYS A 324 18.60 -16.38 2.56
N GLY A 325 17.39 -15.87 2.38
CA GLY A 325 16.28 -16.10 3.31
C GLY A 325 16.52 -15.54 4.73
N ALA A 326 17.42 -14.57 4.87
CA ALA A 326 17.69 -13.91 6.14
C ALA A 326 17.76 -12.40 5.96
N TYR A 327 17.10 -11.67 6.86
CA TYR A 327 16.93 -10.22 6.79
C TYR A 327 17.28 -9.60 8.14
N GLU A 328 18.19 -8.65 8.14
CA GLU A 328 18.58 -7.92 9.34
C GLU A 328 17.72 -6.67 9.50
N ILE A 329 17.31 -6.41 10.71
CA ILE A 329 16.60 -5.21 11.13
C ILE A 329 17.46 -4.50 12.18
N ALA A 330 17.69 -3.22 12.00
CA ALA A 330 18.41 -2.38 12.96
C ALA A 330 17.62 -1.12 13.28
N ALA A 331 17.60 -0.75 14.54
CA ALA A 331 16.97 0.45 15.09
C ALA A 331 17.81 0.95 16.26
N ALA A 332 17.57 2.18 16.71
CA ALA A 332 18.21 2.70 17.92
C ALA A 332 17.95 1.82 19.17
N ARG A 333 16.80 1.11 19.19
CA ARG A 333 16.38 0.21 20.28
C ARG A 333 16.90 -1.22 20.15
N GLY A 334 17.65 -1.55 19.09
CA GLY A 334 18.28 -2.87 18.95
C GLY A 334 18.40 -3.40 17.54
N ARG A 335 18.81 -4.66 17.44
CA ARG A 335 18.97 -5.40 16.18
C ARG A 335 18.32 -6.77 16.28
N ALA A 336 17.79 -7.25 15.16
CA ALA A 336 17.20 -8.59 15.05
C ALA A 336 17.43 -9.18 13.66
N VAL A 337 17.27 -10.49 13.53
CA VAL A 337 17.28 -11.20 12.26
C VAL A 337 15.97 -11.95 12.08
N ILE A 338 15.30 -11.71 10.97
CA ILE A 338 14.21 -12.56 10.48
C ILE A 338 14.84 -13.64 9.58
N ARG A 339 14.44 -14.90 9.77
CA ARG A 339 14.85 -16.00 8.89
C ARG A 339 13.62 -16.65 8.29
N SER A 340 13.67 -16.87 6.97
CA SER A 340 12.70 -17.63 6.21
C SER A 340 13.32 -18.97 5.82
N THR A 341 12.65 -20.06 6.21
CA THR A 341 13.04 -21.43 5.90
C THR A 341 11.81 -22.17 5.36
N PRO A 342 11.96 -23.38 4.79
CA PRO A 342 10.80 -24.19 4.38
C PRO A 342 9.81 -24.48 5.52
N GLU A 343 10.27 -24.48 6.77
CA GLU A 343 9.44 -24.73 7.96
C GLU A 343 8.67 -23.48 8.42
N GLY A 344 9.07 -22.28 7.95
CA GLY A 344 8.43 -21.02 8.27
C GLY A 344 9.40 -19.90 8.66
N LEU A 345 8.83 -18.85 9.24
CA LEU A 345 9.52 -17.62 9.63
C LEU A 345 9.88 -17.64 11.11
N THR A 346 11.06 -17.14 11.44
CA THR A 346 11.50 -16.88 12.81
C THR A 346 11.95 -15.44 13.00
N TYR A 347 11.92 -14.95 14.22
CA TYR A 347 12.44 -13.64 14.60
C TYR A 347 13.35 -13.77 15.80
N GLN A 348 14.60 -13.34 15.67
CA GLN A 348 15.63 -13.45 16.70
C GLN A 348 16.26 -12.08 16.97
N PRO A 349 15.94 -11.42 18.10
CA PRO A 349 16.71 -10.28 18.59
C PRO A 349 18.17 -10.69 18.86
N THR A 350 19.11 -9.86 18.41
CA THR A 350 20.54 -10.05 18.61
C THR A 350 21.12 -9.07 19.63
N SER A 351 20.53 -7.89 19.72
CA SER A 351 20.78 -6.90 20.76
C SER A 351 19.54 -6.00 20.90
N GLY A 352 19.01 -5.80 22.10
CA GLY A 352 17.72 -5.14 22.25
C GLY A 352 16.61 -5.87 21.48
N ASP A 353 15.55 -5.14 21.09
CA ASP A 353 14.47 -5.69 20.25
C ASP A 353 13.85 -4.60 19.38
N PRO A 354 14.20 -4.52 18.09
CA PRO A 354 13.74 -3.42 17.21
C PRO A 354 12.24 -3.41 16.99
N PHE A 355 11.54 -4.56 17.03
CA PHE A 355 10.09 -4.63 16.84
C PHE A 355 9.30 -4.92 18.12
N GLY A 356 9.99 -5.17 19.24
CA GLY A 356 9.33 -5.47 20.52
C GLY A 356 8.55 -6.80 20.51
N LEU A 357 8.91 -7.75 19.65
CA LEU A 357 8.18 -9.00 19.46
C LEU A 357 8.70 -10.13 20.38
N GLY A 358 9.81 -9.90 21.07
CA GLY A 358 10.52 -11.00 21.76
C GLY A 358 11.10 -12.00 20.76
N THR A 359 11.54 -13.14 21.26
CA THR A 359 12.07 -14.22 20.41
C THR A 359 10.93 -15.11 19.89
N LEU A 360 10.76 -15.17 18.60
CA LEU A 360 9.88 -16.12 17.91
C LEU A 360 10.73 -17.20 17.26
N ALA A 361 11.26 -18.12 18.09
CA ALA A 361 12.22 -19.15 17.67
C ALA A 361 11.58 -20.34 16.96
N THR A 362 10.33 -20.68 17.28
CA THR A 362 9.57 -21.72 16.56
C THR A 362 9.15 -21.17 15.20
N PRO A 363 9.46 -21.86 14.09
CA PRO A 363 9.05 -21.41 12.78
C PRO A 363 7.53 -21.24 12.68
N LEU A 364 7.09 -20.10 12.19
CA LEU A 364 5.70 -19.73 11.99
C LEU A 364 5.39 -19.72 10.50
N ASP A 365 4.35 -20.42 10.07
CA ASP A 365 3.79 -20.20 8.75
C ASP A 365 3.26 -18.74 8.63
N ARG A 366 2.97 -18.29 7.41
CA ARG A 366 2.57 -16.90 7.17
C ARG A 366 1.31 -16.49 7.93
N ARG A 367 0.37 -17.42 8.15
CA ARG A 367 -0.85 -17.16 8.93
C ARG A 367 -0.54 -16.93 10.40
N ARG A 368 0.21 -17.86 11.01
CA ARG A 368 0.62 -17.76 12.41
C ARG A 368 1.54 -16.56 12.67
N ALA A 369 2.38 -16.20 11.70
CA ALA A 369 3.20 -14.98 11.79
C ALA A 369 2.33 -13.73 11.88
N LEU A 370 1.25 -13.63 11.09
CA LEU A 370 0.27 -12.55 11.23
C LEU A 370 -0.42 -12.59 12.59
N GLU A 371 -0.93 -13.76 13.01
CA GLU A 371 -1.63 -13.91 14.30
C GLU A 371 -0.74 -13.49 15.48
N ALA A 372 0.56 -13.84 15.44
CA ALA A 372 1.52 -13.51 16.49
C ALA A 372 1.89 -12.01 16.55
N THR A 373 1.71 -11.27 15.47
CA THR A 373 2.17 -9.88 15.37
C THR A 373 1.06 -8.86 15.12
N PHE A 374 -0.19 -9.31 14.90
CA PHE A 374 -1.30 -8.44 14.49
C PHE A 374 -1.56 -7.29 15.46
N ASP A 375 -1.46 -7.55 16.76
CA ASP A 375 -1.70 -6.56 17.82
C ASP A 375 -0.44 -5.79 18.24
N SER A 376 0.70 -6.07 17.64
CA SER A 376 1.96 -5.35 17.90
C SER A 376 2.00 -3.98 17.21
N GLU A 377 3.05 -3.20 17.49
CA GLU A 377 3.36 -1.95 16.78
C GLU A 377 3.76 -2.19 15.31
N TYR A 378 4.14 -3.44 14.96
CA TYR A 378 4.57 -3.85 13.61
C TYR A 378 3.77 -5.08 13.14
N PRO A 379 2.49 -4.90 12.79
CA PRO A 379 1.63 -5.99 12.34
C PRO A 379 2.21 -6.67 11.09
N ASP A 380 2.21 -7.99 11.10
CA ASP A 380 2.67 -8.81 9.97
C ASP A 380 4.16 -8.63 9.58
N ALA A 381 4.98 -8.06 10.47
CA ALA A 381 6.34 -7.63 10.19
C ALA A 381 7.20 -8.69 9.51
N LEU A 382 7.13 -9.95 9.95
CA LEU A 382 7.97 -11.02 9.44
C LEU A 382 7.71 -11.28 7.96
N VAL A 383 6.44 -11.42 7.60
CA VAL A 383 6.00 -11.67 6.22
C VAL A 383 6.26 -10.44 5.34
N GLN A 384 6.03 -9.24 5.87
CA GLN A 384 6.16 -8.02 5.10
C GLN A 384 7.62 -7.65 4.79
N ILE A 385 8.55 -7.95 5.68
CA ILE A 385 10.00 -7.83 5.41
C ILE A 385 10.45 -8.91 4.42
N GLU A 386 10.06 -10.18 4.63
CA GLU A 386 10.38 -11.27 3.73
C GLU A 386 9.97 -10.95 2.28
N GLN A 387 8.68 -10.70 2.05
CA GLN A 387 8.14 -10.49 0.71
C GLN A 387 8.82 -9.31 -0.02
N LEU A 388 9.14 -8.25 0.71
CA LEU A 388 9.79 -7.09 0.11
C LEU A 388 11.21 -7.41 -0.36
N PHE A 389 11.99 -8.12 0.46
CA PHE A 389 13.38 -8.45 0.11
C PHE A 389 13.54 -9.66 -0.83
N GLU A 390 12.51 -10.47 -1.04
CA GLU A 390 12.49 -11.46 -2.11
C GLU A 390 12.39 -10.81 -3.50
N CYS A 391 11.92 -9.57 -3.58
CA CYS A 391 11.92 -8.78 -4.80
C CYS A 391 13.34 -8.38 -5.20
N GLY A 392 13.75 -8.75 -6.41
CA GLY A 392 15.08 -8.41 -6.96
C GLY A 392 15.30 -6.91 -7.21
N ARG A 393 14.19 -6.12 -7.26
CA ARG A 393 14.20 -4.66 -7.47
C ARG A 393 14.22 -3.86 -6.17
N THR A 394 14.08 -4.52 -5.00
CA THR A 394 14.18 -3.84 -3.71
C THR A 394 15.58 -3.34 -3.47
N GLY A 395 15.68 -2.13 -2.91
CA GLY A 395 16.94 -1.49 -2.54
C GLY A 395 17.84 -2.35 -1.65
N ASP A 396 19.10 -1.96 -1.58
CA ASP A 396 20.07 -2.63 -0.72
C ASP A 396 19.79 -2.37 0.76
N LEU A 397 19.26 -1.16 1.08
CA LEU A 397 18.78 -0.78 2.40
C LEU A 397 17.36 -0.23 2.28
N VAL A 398 16.47 -0.66 3.14
CA VAL A 398 15.13 -0.11 3.33
C VAL A 398 15.13 0.65 4.66
N VAL A 399 14.63 1.88 4.64
CA VAL A 399 14.59 2.76 5.82
C VAL A 399 13.14 3.16 6.06
N ALA A 400 12.68 3.10 7.30
CA ALA A 400 11.38 3.59 7.72
C ALA A 400 11.53 4.74 8.71
N SER A 401 10.69 5.76 8.57
CA SER A 401 10.62 6.86 9.54
C SER A 401 9.72 6.50 10.72
N ARG A 402 9.97 7.15 11.85
CA ARG A 402 9.04 7.16 12.99
C ARG A 402 7.79 7.98 12.65
N ASN A 403 6.71 7.68 13.34
CA ASN A 403 5.51 8.52 13.31
C ASN A 403 5.84 9.95 13.71
N GLY A 404 5.28 10.92 13.02
CA GLY A 404 5.59 12.33 13.18
C GLY A 404 6.69 12.85 12.25
N PHE A 405 7.40 11.94 11.59
CA PHE A 405 8.49 12.24 10.64
C PHE A 405 8.24 11.61 9.27
N ASP A 406 8.92 12.14 8.26
CA ASP A 406 9.05 11.50 6.96
C ASP A 406 10.49 11.63 6.40
N LEU A 407 10.73 10.99 5.25
CA LEU A 407 12.06 10.84 4.65
C LEU A 407 12.26 11.72 3.42
N ARG A 408 11.37 12.69 3.20
CA ARG A 408 11.40 13.56 2.02
C ARG A 408 11.07 15.00 2.39
N LYS A 409 11.88 15.92 1.88
CA LYS A 409 11.64 17.36 1.97
C LYS A 409 11.78 18.05 0.61
N ALA A 410 12.82 17.70 -0.13
CA ALA A 410 13.06 18.27 -1.44
C ALA A 410 12.00 17.83 -2.46
N TYR A 411 11.59 18.76 -3.34
CA TYR A 411 10.61 18.52 -4.42
C TYR A 411 9.23 18.03 -3.94
N GLU A 412 8.85 18.38 -2.72
CA GLU A 412 7.51 18.16 -2.20
C GLU A 412 6.76 19.49 -2.20
N TRP A 413 5.67 19.53 -2.95
CA TRP A 413 4.81 20.69 -3.03
C TRP A 413 3.37 20.27 -3.35
N PRO A 414 2.41 20.67 -2.51
CA PRO A 414 2.57 21.35 -1.21
C PRO A 414 3.31 20.48 -0.17
N GLU A 415 3.80 21.11 0.90
CA GLU A 415 4.36 20.39 2.06
C GLU A 415 3.30 19.45 2.64
N HIS A 416 3.70 18.23 2.97
CA HIS A 416 2.79 17.23 3.53
C HIS A 416 2.76 17.30 5.05
N HIS A 417 1.55 17.33 5.61
CA HIS A 417 1.27 17.29 7.05
C HIS A 417 0.87 15.91 7.56
N SER A 418 0.97 14.90 6.71
CA SER A 418 0.87 13.48 7.08
C SER A 418 1.72 12.63 6.15
N SER A 419 2.08 11.44 6.63
CA SER A 419 2.83 10.46 5.86
C SER A 419 2.30 9.04 6.09
N HIS A 420 2.67 8.15 5.18
CA HIS A 420 2.40 6.72 5.22
C HIS A 420 3.55 5.99 4.53
N GLY A 421 3.48 4.66 4.41
CA GLY A 421 4.50 3.86 3.72
C GLY A 421 5.33 2.99 4.63
N SER A 422 5.34 3.24 5.96
CA SER A 422 6.12 2.45 6.91
C SER A 422 5.40 1.15 7.31
N LEU A 423 6.11 0.32 8.08
CA LEU A 423 5.58 -0.93 8.66
C LEU A 423 4.81 -0.69 9.97
N HIS A 424 4.78 0.55 10.46
CA HIS A 424 4.14 0.87 11.72
C HIS A 424 2.64 0.62 11.68
N ARG A 425 2.06 0.19 12.80
CA ARG A 425 0.64 -0.18 12.95
C ARG A 425 -0.32 0.84 12.35
N GLU A 426 -0.09 2.13 12.57
CA GLU A 426 -0.98 3.19 12.08
C GLU A 426 -0.97 3.36 10.54
N HIS A 427 0.06 2.85 9.87
CA HIS A 427 0.13 2.80 8.41
C HIS A 427 -0.38 1.47 7.86
N MET A 428 -0.19 0.37 8.62
CA MET A 428 -0.49 -0.99 8.17
C MET A 428 -1.91 -1.43 8.45
N ILE A 429 -2.52 -1.01 9.58
CA ILE A 429 -3.87 -1.44 9.94
C ILE A 429 -4.90 -0.53 9.29
N VAL A 430 -5.80 -1.16 8.55
CA VAL A 430 -6.86 -0.49 7.77
C VAL A 430 -8.25 -0.98 8.17
N PRO A 431 -9.30 -0.16 7.99
CA PRO A 431 -10.67 -0.62 8.21
C PRO A 431 -11.05 -1.71 7.19
N LEU A 432 -11.86 -2.66 7.62
CA LEU A 432 -12.45 -3.67 6.78
C LEU A 432 -13.91 -3.88 7.17
N LEU A 433 -14.82 -3.26 6.41
CA LEU A 433 -16.25 -3.32 6.63
C LEU A 433 -16.92 -3.97 5.42
N TYR A 434 -17.89 -4.87 5.66
CA TYR A 434 -18.62 -5.52 4.57
C TYR A 434 -20.00 -5.99 5.03
N ASN A 435 -20.96 -5.99 4.10
CA ASN A 435 -22.37 -6.30 4.36
C ASN A 435 -22.67 -7.82 4.38
N ARG A 436 -21.80 -8.61 4.98
CA ARG A 436 -21.97 -10.06 5.18
C ARG A 436 -21.47 -10.46 6.56
N THR A 437 -21.96 -11.59 7.05
CA THR A 437 -21.53 -12.21 8.31
C THR A 437 -21.00 -13.62 8.05
N GLY A 438 -20.42 -14.25 9.07
CA GLY A 438 -20.01 -15.66 9.02
C GLY A 438 -18.69 -15.94 8.29
N TRP A 439 -17.91 -14.91 7.95
CA TRP A 439 -16.55 -15.09 7.47
C TRP A 439 -15.59 -15.44 8.60
N ASP A 440 -14.46 -16.06 8.26
CA ASP A 440 -13.40 -16.44 9.21
C ASP A 440 -12.97 -15.21 10.05
N PRO A 441 -13.08 -15.28 11.39
CA PRO A 441 -12.76 -14.16 12.28
C PRO A 441 -11.27 -13.93 12.52
N ARG A 442 -10.38 -14.80 11.99
CA ARG A 442 -8.93 -14.65 12.14
C ARG A 442 -8.43 -13.27 11.73
N PRO A 443 -7.27 -12.79 12.21
CA PRO A 443 -6.62 -11.63 11.63
C PRO A 443 -6.54 -11.73 10.11
N ALA A 444 -6.88 -10.65 9.42
CA ALA A 444 -6.97 -10.62 7.96
C ALA A 444 -5.88 -9.74 7.36
N ARG A 445 -5.46 -10.08 6.14
CA ARG A 445 -4.68 -9.22 5.25
C ARG A 445 -5.57 -8.66 4.15
N THR A 446 -5.22 -7.52 3.61
CA THR A 446 -5.88 -7.00 2.40
C THR A 446 -5.76 -7.96 1.21
N ALA A 447 -4.69 -8.76 1.15
CA ALA A 447 -4.49 -9.81 0.14
C ALA A 447 -5.52 -10.94 0.22
N ASP A 448 -6.11 -11.19 1.38
CA ASP A 448 -7.16 -12.21 1.55
C ASP A 448 -8.41 -11.86 0.75
N LEU A 449 -8.64 -10.57 0.49
CA LEU A 449 -9.85 -10.10 -0.20
C LEU A 449 -9.93 -10.55 -1.66
N PHE A 450 -8.81 -10.69 -2.36
CA PHE A 450 -8.80 -11.12 -3.76
C PHE A 450 -9.50 -12.47 -3.94
N ASN A 451 -9.04 -13.51 -3.28
CA ASN A 451 -9.63 -14.84 -3.35
C ASN A 451 -10.97 -14.94 -2.61
N THR A 452 -11.20 -14.13 -1.57
CA THR A 452 -12.51 -14.01 -0.92
C THR A 452 -13.57 -13.51 -1.90
N ILE A 453 -13.27 -12.46 -2.65
CA ILE A 453 -14.16 -11.88 -3.67
C ILE A 453 -14.46 -12.92 -4.77
N LEU A 454 -13.45 -13.61 -5.26
CA LEU A 454 -13.63 -14.65 -6.28
C LEU A 454 -14.53 -15.78 -5.77
N LYS A 455 -14.22 -16.30 -4.58
CA LYS A 455 -14.99 -17.42 -3.98
C LYS A 455 -16.43 -17.02 -3.71
N TRP A 456 -16.66 -15.83 -3.10
CA TRP A 456 -18.00 -15.31 -2.86
C TRP A 456 -18.80 -15.13 -4.18
N SER A 457 -18.13 -14.76 -5.26
CA SER A 457 -18.75 -14.60 -6.59
C SER A 457 -18.94 -15.94 -7.34
N GLY A 458 -18.67 -17.08 -6.70
CA GLY A 458 -18.75 -18.40 -7.34
C GLY A 458 -17.69 -18.63 -8.42
N LYS A 459 -16.57 -17.91 -8.36
CA LYS A 459 -15.44 -18.02 -9.30
C LYS A 459 -14.31 -18.85 -8.71
N PRO A 460 -13.53 -19.55 -9.55
CA PRO A 460 -12.34 -20.27 -9.09
C PRO A 460 -11.33 -19.30 -8.46
N THR A 461 -10.79 -19.68 -7.32
CA THR A 461 -9.66 -18.98 -6.67
C THR A 461 -8.39 -19.14 -7.51
N VAL A 462 -7.45 -18.25 -7.31
CA VAL A 462 -6.13 -18.25 -7.95
C VAL A 462 -5.10 -18.79 -6.97
N ALA A 463 -4.32 -19.78 -7.39
CA ALA A 463 -3.23 -20.33 -6.59
C ALA A 463 -2.01 -19.41 -6.58
N GLY A 464 -1.16 -19.54 -5.54
CA GLY A 464 0.09 -18.79 -5.43
C GLY A 464 -0.10 -17.30 -5.12
N THR A 465 -1.24 -16.94 -4.53
CA THR A 465 -1.48 -15.62 -3.92
C THR A 465 -0.91 -15.58 -2.51
N ASP A 466 -0.67 -14.37 -1.99
CA ASP A 466 -0.18 -14.15 -0.62
C ASP A 466 -1.30 -14.16 0.42
N GLY A 467 -2.56 -14.11 -0.02
CA GLY A 467 -3.74 -14.13 0.83
C GLY A 467 -4.52 -15.43 0.75
N GLU A 468 -5.28 -15.74 1.80
CA GLU A 468 -6.20 -16.87 1.91
C GLU A 468 -7.65 -16.38 2.02
N PRO A 469 -8.63 -17.04 1.37
CA PRO A 469 -10.01 -16.57 1.41
C PRO A 469 -10.59 -16.61 2.82
N LEU A 470 -11.40 -15.59 3.16
CA LEU A 470 -12.08 -15.42 4.46
C LEU A 470 -13.46 -16.09 4.51
N CYS A 471 -14.02 -16.54 3.40
CA CYS A 471 -15.34 -17.18 3.33
C CYS A 471 -15.28 -18.58 2.74
#